data_a7f94ce36fb73a0fd10082f9bdbcf183
#
_entry.id   a7f94ce36fb73a0fd10082f9bdbcf183
#
_cell.length_a   1.000
_cell.length_b   1.000
_cell.length_c   1.000
_cell.angle_alpha   90.00
_cell.angle_beta   90.00
_cell.angle_gamma   90.00
#
_symmetry.space_group_name_H-M   'P 1'
#
loop_
_entity.id
_entity.type
_entity.pdbx_description
1 polymer ?
#
loop_
_entity_poly.entity_id
_entity_poly.type
_entity_poly.pdbx_seq_one_letter_code
_entity_poly.pdbx_strand_id
1 'polypeptide(L)'
;SLPYSFSVPSSWYDGLFKDKGSVVKASRPFTLLHKEKSNKAVLLIHGFTGYPGEMVRPAEDLYLAGFDVFVPRLPGHGTTGKDFMKTGKEDWIGLMENALVAIEKEYEEVSVVGHSMGGAIASILLSRHSEIKRGVLCCPGIELLSLNDKLLKTISFLSHFVKRMKQKWQSDDRYHMHYEDAPADDE
;
A
#
# COMPACT_ATOMS: atom_id res chain seq x y z
N SER A 1 -0.57 -10.40 -22.63
CA SER A 1 -0.02 -9.56 -21.57
C SER A 1 -1.17 -8.99 -20.75
N LEU A 2 -1.00 -8.87 -19.45
CA LEU A 2 -1.97 -8.26 -18.55
C LEU A 2 -1.98 -6.73 -18.78
N PRO A 3 -3.14 -6.06 -18.71
CA PRO A 3 -3.26 -4.63 -18.96
C PRO A 3 -2.87 -3.81 -17.73
N TYR A 4 -1.59 -3.60 -17.53
CA TYR A 4 -1.09 -2.73 -16.48
C TYR A 4 -1.25 -1.26 -16.84
N SER A 5 -1.75 -0.46 -15.90
CA SER A 5 -1.63 0.98 -15.89
C SER A 5 -0.86 1.42 -14.66
N PHE A 6 0.23 2.18 -14.85
CA PHE A 6 1.07 2.69 -13.77
C PHE A 6 0.54 4.00 -13.16
N SER A 7 -0.75 4.15 -13.15
CA SER A 7 -1.41 5.30 -12.56
C SER A 7 -2.61 4.88 -11.72
N VAL A 8 -2.79 5.59 -10.63
CA VAL A 8 -4.06 5.69 -9.91
C VAL A 8 -4.50 7.15 -9.97
N PRO A 9 -5.78 7.47 -9.79
CA PRO A 9 -6.24 8.86 -9.82
C PRO A 9 -5.43 9.74 -8.88
N SER A 10 -4.86 10.83 -9.39
CA SER A 10 -4.07 11.78 -8.59
C SER A 10 -4.89 12.40 -7.45
N SER A 11 -6.20 12.55 -7.65
CA SER A 11 -7.15 13.03 -6.64
C SER A 11 -7.15 12.22 -5.34
N TRP A 12 -6.75 10.94 -5.39
CA TRP A 12 -6.63 10.14 -4.17
C TRP A 12 -5.57 10.67 -3.21
N TYR A 13 -4.55 11.36 -3.75
CA TYR A 13 -3.43 11.93 -2.99
C TYR A 13 -3.64 13.42 -2.64
N ASP A 14 -4.77 14.01 -3.06
CA ASP A 14 -5.04 15.43 -2.82
C ASP A 14 -5.10 15.74 -1.33
N GLY A 15 -4.35 16.78 -0.93
CA GLY A 15 -4.27 17.19 0.47
C GLY A 15 -3.43 16.29 1.38
N LEU A 16 -2.94 15.17 0.87
CA LEU A 16 -2.06 14.26 1.57
C LEU A 16 -0.58 14.63 1.34
N PHE A 17 0.30 13.73 1.70
CA PHE A 17 1.73 13.95 1.66
C PHE A 17 2.26 14.14 0.22
N LYS A 18 3.20 15.11 0.06
CA LYS A 18 3.93 15.33 -1.21
C LYS A 18 5.37 14.84 -1.06
N ASP A 19 5.69 13.75 -1.74
CA ASP A 19 7.03 13.20 -1.80
C ASP A 19 7.98 14.17 -2.52
N LYS A 20 9.22 14.28 -2.04
CA LYS A 20 10.28 15.06 -2.66
C LYS A 20 11.24 14.20 -3.47
N GLY A 21 11.36 12.93 -3.13
CA GLY A 21 12.14 11.95 -3.85
C GLY A 21 11.39 11.38 -5.04
N SER A 22 12.11 10.91 -6.06
CA SER A 22 11.53 10.16 -7.16
C SER A 22 11.06 8.79 -6.68
N VAL A 23 9.92 8.35 -7.21
CA VAL A 23 9.37 7.03 -6.93
C VAL A 23 10.17 6.00 -7.72
N VAL A 24 10.72 4.98 -7.03
CA VAL A 24 11.37 3.86 -7.72
C VAL A 24 10.34 3.05 -8.51
N LYS A 25 10.76 2.42 -9.62
CA LYS A 25 9.86 1.74 -10.56
C LYS A 25 8.91 0.77 -9.88
N ALA A 26 9.44 -0.18 -9.10
CA ALA A 26 8.65 -1.19 -8.39
C ALA A 26 7.66 -0.60 -7.37
N SER A 27 7.83 0.66 -6.98
CA SER A 27 6.98 1.35 -6.02
C SER A 27 5.91 2.24 -6.66
N ARG A 28 5.83 2.27 -7.98
CA ARG A 28 4.75 3.00 -8.66
C ARG A 28 3.41 2.35 -8.34
N PRO A 29 2.38 3.16 -8.05
CA PRO A 29 1.03 2.62 -7.94
C PRO A 29 0.59 2.10 -9.31
N PHE A 30 -0.24 1.07 -9.31
CA PHE A 30 -0.73 0.51 -10.57
C PHE A 30 -2.18 0.03 -10.45
N THR A 31 -2.79 -0.18 -11.61
CA THR A 31 -4.11 -0.80 -11.74
C THR A 31 -4.08 -1.91 -12.79
N LEU A 32 -4.95 -2.88 -12.63
CA LEU A 32 -5.29 -3.87 -13.64
C LEU A 32 -6.79 -3.73 -13.91
N LEU A 33 -7.14 -3.23 -15.08
CA LEU A 33 -8.53 -2.96 -15.45
C LEU A 33 -8.93 -3.78 -16.66
N HIS A 34 -10.11 -4.38 -16.62
CA HIS A 34 -10.68 -5.07 -17.77
C HIS A 34 -11.10 -4.06 -18.84
N LYS A 35 -10.94 -4.44 -20.11
CA LYS A 35 -11.39 -3.61 -21.24
C LYS A 35 -12.89 -3.33 -21.17
N GLU A 36 -13.66 -4.34 -20.82
CA GLU A 36 -15.05 -4.20 -20.42
C GLU A 36 -15.06 -4.15 -18.89
N LYS A 37 -15.39 -2.99 -18.34
CA LYS A 37 -15.33 -2.70 -16.89
C LYS A 37 -16.01 -3.83 -16.10
N SER A 38 -15.30 -4.39 -15.15
CA SER A 38 -15.87 -5.34 -14.19
C SER A 38 -16.91 -4.64 -13.28
N ASN A 39 -17.87 -5.37 -12.77
CA ASN A 39 -18.71 -4.88 -11.67
C ASN A 39 -18.05 -5.05 -10.29
N LYS A 40 -16.87 -5.70 -10.24
CA LYS A 40 -16.14 -6.04 -9.02
C LYS A 40 -14.79 -5.33 -9.01
N ALA A 41 -14.49 -4.68 -7.89
CA ALA A 41 -13.18 -4.09 -7.67
C ALA A 41 -12.53 -4.60 -6.39
N VAL A 42 -11.21 -4.55 -6.36
CA VAL A 42 -10.43 -4.85 -5.16
C VAL A 42 -9.35 -3.81 -4.95
N LEU A 43 -9.27 -3.30 -3.72
CA LEU A 43 -8.23 -2.42 -3.23
C LEU A 43 -7.18 -3.27 -2.49
N LEU A 44 -5.93 -3.28 -2.99
CA LEU A 44 -4.81 -3.97 -2.34
C LEU A 44 -3.92 -2.98 -1.61
N ILE A 45 -3.57 -3.31 -0.36
CA ILE A 45 -2.83 -2.44 0.55
C ILE A 45 -1.55 -3.14 1.00
N HIS A 46 -0.39 -2.62 0.61
CA HIS A 46 0.93 -3.16 0.99
C HIS A 46 1.30 -2.87 2.46
N GLY A 47 2.37 -3.49 2.93
CA GLY A 47 2.82 -3.41 4.32
C GLY A 47 3.68 -2.18 4.64
N PHE A 48 4.12 -2.12 5.91
CA PHE A 48 5.04 -1.11 6.43
C PHE A 48 6.39 -1.23 5.72
N THR A 49 6.91 -0.11 5.24
CA THR A 49 8.11 -0.06 4.39
C THR A 49 8.05 -0.86 3.09
N GLY A 50 6.90 -1.46 2.81
CA GLY A 50 6.62 -2.15 1.56
C GLY A 50 6.29 -1.20 0.41
N TYR A 51 5.86 -1.76 -0.70
CA TYR A 51 5.55 -1.00 -1.93
C TYR A 51 4.57 -1.77 -2.83
N PRO A 52 3.92 -1.12 -3.79
CA PRO A 52 2.93 -1.76 -4.67
C PRO A 52 3.43 -3.01 -5.40
N GLY A 53 4.72 -3.09 -5.78
CA GLY A 53 5.30 -4.26 -6.45
C GLY A 53 5.18 -5.57 -5.66
N GLU A 54 5.10 -5.51 -4.33
CA GLU A 54 4.87 -6.70 -3.49
C GLU A 54 3.48 -7.31 -3.73
N MET A 55 2.55 -6.54 -4.27
CA MET A 55 1.17 -6.94 -4.49
C MET A 55 0.91 -7.41 -5.92
N VAL A 56 1.93 -7.50 -6.80
CA VAL A 56 1.77 -7.87 -8.21
C VAL A 56 1.12 -9.25 -8.35
N ARG A 57 1.66 -10.27 -7.68
CA ARG A 57 1.13 -11.64 -7.77
C ARG A 57 -0.34 -11.75 -7.35
N PRO A 58 -0.74 -11.32 -6.14
CA PRO A 58 -2.14 -11.35 -5.78
C PRO A 58 -3.01 -10.43 -6.67
N ALA A 59 -2.45 -9.34 -7.21
CA ALA A 59 -3.18 -8.49 -8.15
C ALA A 59 -3.50 -9.23 -9.46
N GLU A 60 -2.53 -9.94 -10.02
CA GLU A 60 -2.72 -10.76 -11.23
C GLU A 60 -3.77 -11.85 -11.02
N ASP A 61 -3.68 -12.59 -9.91
CA ASP A 61 -4.63 -13.65 -9.59
C ASP A 61 -6.06 -13.11 -9.44
N LEU A 62 -6.23 -11.96 -8.78
CA LEU A 62 -7.53 -11.32 -8.61
C LEU A 62 -8.06 -10.76 -9.92
N TYR A 63 -7.19 -10.18 -10.77
CA TYR A 63 -7.58 -9.75 -12.10
C TYR A 63 -8.09 -10.95 -12.94
N LEU A 64 -7.37 -12.06 -12.96
CA LEU A 64 -7.79 -13.27 -13.66
C LEU A 64 -9.09 -13.86 -13.10
N ALA A 65 -9.39 -13.58 -11.82
CA ALA A 65 -10.66 -13.93 -11.17
C ALA A 65 -11.81 -12.93 -11.48
N GLY A 66 -11.57 -11.95 -12.34
CA GLY A 66 -12.59 -11.02 -12.81
C GLY A 66 -12.76 -9.74 -11.99
N PHE A 67 -11.78 -9.38 -11.16
CA PHE A 67 -11.76 -8.11 -10.43
C PHE A 67 -10.97 -7.05 -11.20
N ASP A 68 -11.47 -5.82 -11.24
CA ASP A 68 -10.60 -4.68 -11.49
C ASP A 68 -9.79 -4.38 -10.22
N VAL A 69 -8.47 -4.22 -10.38
CA VAL A 69 -7.52 -4.20 -9.26
C VAL A 69 -6.88 -2.84 -9.13
N PHE A 70 -6.83 -2.33 -7.91
CA PHE A 70 -6.23 -1.04 -7.57
C PHE A 70 -5.16 -1.24 -6.50
N VAL A 71 -3.93 -0.82 -6.80
CA VAL A 71 -2.77 -0.95 -5.90
C VAL A 71 -2.11 0.41 -5.73
N PRO A 72 -2.66 1.28 -4.87
CA PRO A 72 -2.06 2.58 -4.58
C PRO A 72 -0.77 2.43 -3.76
N ARG A 73 0.11 3.43 -3.88
CA ARG A 73 1.31 3.55 -3.08
C ARG A 73 1.01 4.38 -1.83
N LEU A 74 1.27 3.84 -0.65
CA LEU A 74 1.11 4.60 0.59
C LEU A 74 2.06 5.82 0.62
N PRO A 75 1.60 6.98 1.11
CA PRO A 75 2.44 8.18 1.22
C PRO A 75 3.78 7.90 1.91
N GLY A 76 4.84 8.48 1.38
CA GLY A 76 6.20 8.33 1.89
C GLY A 76 6.89 7.00 1.58
N HIS A 77 6.17 5.99 1.07
CA HIS A 77 6.75 4.70 0.71
C HIS A 77 7.34 4.74 -0.71
N GLY A 78 8.40 3.96 -0.94
CA GLY A 78 9.00 3.79 -2.26
C GLY A 78 9.72 5.02 -2.83
N THR A 79 10.08 5.98 -1.98
CA THR A 79 10.87 7.17 -2.33
C THR A 79 12.10 7.26 -1.45
N THR A 80 12.14 8.15 -0.48
CA THR A 80 13.27 8.34 0.43
C THR A 80 12.86 8.13 1.89
N GLY A 81 13.80 7.71 2.75
CA GLY A 81 13.56 7.64 4.18
C GLY A 81 13.13 8.98 4.79
N LYS A 82 13.52 10.12 4.18
CA LYS A 82 13.09 11.45 4.62
C LYS A 82 11.61 11.70 4.33
N ASP A 83 11.12 11.21 3.21
CA ASP A 83 9.71 11.32 2.85
C ASP A 83 8.89 10.40 3.74
N PHE A 84 9.36 9.16 3.95
CA PHE A 84 8.72 8.21 4.85
C PHE A 84 8.55 8.77 6.27
N MET A 85 9.59 9.39 6.84
CA MET A 85 9.58 9.97 8.20
C MET A 85 8.63 11.16 8.36
N LYS A 86 8.09 11.71 7.28
CA LYS A 86 7.11 12.80 7.31
C LYS A 86 5.67 12.32 7.23
N THR A 87 5.46 11.03 7.02
CA THR A 87 4.15 10.42 6.90
C THR A 87 3.83 9.58 8.13
N GLY A 88 2.57 9.34 8.36
CA GLY A 88 2.08 8.55 9.47
C GLY A 88 0.77 7.85 9.15
N LYS A 89 0.20 7.24 10.17
CA LYS A 89 -1.03 6.44 10.05
C LYS A 89 -2.20 7.25 9.48
N GLU A 90 -2.29 8.54 9.79
CA GLU A 90 -3.36 9.42 9.30
C GLU A 90 -3.27 9.59 7.78
N ASP A 91 -2.06 9.77 7.24
CA ASP A 91 -1.83 9.91 5.80
C ASP A 91 -2.15 8.60 5.07
N TRP A 92 -1.72 7.47 5.64
CA TRP A 92 -1.91 6.15 5.04
C TRP A 92 -3.38 5.72 5.06
N ILE A 93 -4.06 5.89 6.20
CA ILE A 93 -5.49 5.62 6.32
C ILE A 93 -6.28 6.57 5.41
N GLY A 94 -5.95 7.87 5.43
CA GLY A 94 -6.63 8.88 4.61
C GLY A 94 -6.57 8.58 3.11
N LEU A 95 -5.41 8.15 2.60
CA LEU A 95 -5.30 7.71 1.20
C LEU A 95 -6.21 6.52 0.92
N MET A 96 -6.23 5.52 1.79
CA MET A 96 -7.04 4.32 1.57
C MET A 96 -8.54 4.61 1.67
N GLU A 97 -8.96 5.50 2.56
CA GLU A 97 -10.34 6.01 2.62
C GLU A 97 -10.73 6.72 1.32
N ASN A 98 -9.88 7.63 0.82
CA ASN A 98 -10.12 8.33 -0.44
C ASN A 98 -10.25 7.36 -1.62
N ALA A 99 -9.35 6.38 -1.71
CA ALA A 99 -9.36 5.36 -2.74
C ALA A 99 -10.63 4.51 -2.67
N LEU A 100 -10.97 4.02 -1.47
CA LEU A 100 -12.15 3.19 -1.24
C LEU A 100 -13.44 3.92 -1.64
N VAL A 101 -13.64 5.15 -1.14
CA VAL A 101 -14.81 5.96 -1.46
C VAL A 101 -14.94 6.25 -2.97
N ALA A 102 -13.80 6.43 -3.65
CA ALA A 102 -13.80 6.61 -5.10
C ALA A 102 -14.20 5.32 -5.85
N ILE A 103 -13.69 4.17 -5.40
CA ILE A 103 -13.99 2.86 -5.99
C ILE A 103 -15.47 2.48 -5.73
N GLU A 104 -15.98 2.71 -4.53
CA GLU A 104 -17.38 2.42 -4.17
C GLU A 104 -18.40 3.18 -5.03
N LYS A 105 -18.04 4.34 -5.56
CA LYS A 105 -18.90 5.10 -6.51
C LYS A 105 -18.99 4.48 -7.90
N GLU A 106 -18.01 3.67 -8.25
CA GLU A 106 -17.80 3.17 -9.59
C GLU A 106 -18.10 1.67 -9.76
N TYR A 107 -18.14 0.91 -8.65
CA TYR A 107 -18.26 -0.53 -8.65
C TYR A 107 -19.36 -1.02 -7.70
N GLU A 108 -20.07 -2.06 -8.11
CA GLU A 108 -21.17 -2.66 -7.31
C GLU A 108 -20.64 -3.52 -6.16
N GLU A 109 -19.52 -4.22 -6.39
CA GLU A 109 -18.90 -5.06 -5.39
C GLU A 109 -17.45 -4.58 -5.15
N VAL A 110 -17.18 -4.10 -3.94
CA VAL A 110 -15.83 -3.70 -3.54
C VAL A 110 -15.31 -4.64 -2.46
N SER A 111 -14.05 -5.03 -2.64
CA SER A 111 -13.31 -5.86 -1.69
C SER A 111 -12.00 -5.19 -1.31
N VAL A 112 -11.48 -5.52 -0.13
CA VAL A 112 -10.20 -4.98 0.35
C VAL A 112 -9.30 -6.13 0.76
N VAL A 113 -8.04 -6.07 0.34
CA VAL A 113 -6.98 -7.02 0.72
C VAL A 113 -5.81 -6.24 1.31
N GLY A 114 -5.37 -6.60 2.49
CA GLY A 114 -4.24 -5.94 3.13
C GLY A 114 -3.20 -6.91 3.68
N HIS A 115 -1.92 -6.59 3.48
CA HIS A 115 -0.80 -7.35 4.01
C HIS A 115 -0.12 -6.59 5.16
N SER A 116 0.15 -7.28 6.28
CA SER A 116 0.85 -6.73 7.43
C SER A 116 0.19 -5.43 7.95
N MET A 117 0.87 -4.28 7.94
CA MET A 117 0.28 -2.96 8.24
C MET A 117 -0.91 -2.65 7.31
N GLY A 118 -0.83 -3.02 6.04
CA GLY A 118 -1.97 -2.89 5.12
C GLY A 118 -3.18 -3.70 5.58
N GLY A 119 -2.97 -4.85 6.23
CA GLY A 119 -4.02 -5.63 6.87
C GLY A 119 -4.65 -4.91 8.07
N ALA A 120 -3.86 -4.19 8.87
CA ALA A 120 -4.40 -3.35 9.94
C ALA A 120 -5.23 -2.18 9.39
N ILE A 121 -4.75 -1.52 8.31
CA ILE A 121 -5.52 -0.48 7.62
C ILE A 121 -6.83 -1.07 7.04
N ALA A 122 -6.76 -2.22 6.37
CA ALA A 122 -7.94 -2.90 5.85
C ALA A 122 -8.97 -3.21 6.95
N SER A 123 -8.51 -3.61 8.14
CA SER A 123 -9.41 -3.84 9.30
C SER A 123 -10.14 -2.56 9.73
N ILE A 124 -9.47 -1.41 9.67
CA ILE A 124 -10.07 -0.11 9.96
C ILE A 124 -11.12 0.23 8.91
N LEU A 125 -10.80 0.06 7.62
CA LEU A 125 -11.76 0.28 6.54
C LEU A 125 -13.00 -0.61 6.69
N LEU A 126 -12.80 -1.90 6.92
CA LEU A 126 -13.90 -2.86 7.14
C LEU A 126 -14.79 -2.46 8.33
N SER A 127 -14.22 -1.87 9.37
CA SER A 127 -14.98 -1.41 10.53
C SER A 127 -15.81 -0.15 10.27
N ARG A 128 -15.44 0.65 9.27
CA ARG A 128 -16.07 1.94 8.96
C ARG A 128 -17.03 1.87 7.78
N HIS A 129 -16.80 0.94 6.85
CA HIS A 129 -17.52 0.83 5.60
C HIS A 129 -18.26 -0.52 5.53
N SER A 130 -19.55 -0.50 5.83
CA SER A 130 -20.41 -1.69 5.79
C SER A 130 -20.65 -2.23 4.39
N GLU A 131 -20.38 -1.40 3.35
CA GLU A 131 -20.60 -1.74 1.95
C GLU A 131 -19.52 -2.67 1.38
N ILE A 132 -18.37 -2.78 2.04
CA ILE A 132 -17.30 -3.69 1.61
C ILE A 132 -17.79 -5.13 1.67
N LYS A 133 -17.78 -5.81 0.53
CA LYS A 133 -18.33 -7.17 0.42
C LYS A 133 -17.41 -8.23 1.00
N ARG A 134 -16.09 -8.07 0.86
CA ARG A 134 -15.10 -9.04 1.35
C ARG A 134 -13.82 -8.34 1.82
N GLY A 135 -13.27 -8.83 2.91
CA GLY A 135 -11.96 -8.42 3.40
C GLY A 135 -11.02 -9.61 3.55
N VAL A 136 -9.79 -9.48 3.06
CA VAL A 136 -8.72 -10.47 3.30
C VAL A 136 -7.58 -9.80 4.04
N LEU A 137 -7.25 -10.34 5.19
CA LEU A 137 -6.23 -9.81 6.09
C LEU A 137 -5.06 -10.80 6.14
N CYS A 138 -3.99 -10.50 5.41
CA CYS A 138 -2.79 -11.32 5.37
C CYS A 138 -1.83 -10.87 6.48
N CYS A 139 -1.65 -11.69 7.51
CA CYS A 139 -0.77 -11.41 8.66
C CYS A 139 -0.95 -9.97 9.20
N PRO A 140 -2.18 -9.54 9.57
CA PRO A 140 -2.43 -8.15 9.91
C PRO A 140 -1.62 -7.71 11.12
N GLY A 141 -0.94 -6.57 10.99
CA GLY A 141 -0.11 -5.98 12.04
C GLY A 141 -0.92 -5.26 13.12
N ILE A 142 -1.85 -5.98 13.78
CA ILE A 142 -2.75 -5.42 14.80
C ILE A 142 -2.04 -5.33 16.14
N GLU A 143 -1.24 -6.33 16.47
CA GLU A 143 -0.51 -6.39 17.72
C GLU A 143 0.90 -6.99 17.51
N LEU A 144 1.91 -6.35 18.08
CA LEU A 144 3.29 -6.85 18.09
C LEU A 144 3.53 -7.66 19.38
N LEU A 145 3.17 -8.93 19.35
CA LEU A 145 3.23 -9.82 20.52
C LEU A 145 4.65 -10.06 21.08
N SER A 146 5.70 -9.76 20.32
CA SER A 146 7.08 -10.11 20.68
C SER A 146 7.88 -9.01 21.36
N LEU A 147 7.39 -7.79 21.42
CA LEU A 147 8.08 -6.68 22.07
C LEU A 147 7.33 -6.27 23.33
N ASN A 148 7.96 -6.52 24.46
CA ASN A 148 7.47 -6.07 25.76
C ASN A 148 7.25 -4.54 25.70
N ASP A 149 6.07 -4.06 26.11
CA ASP A 149 5.70 -2.64 26.13
C ASP A 149 6.75 -1.75 26.81
N LYS A 150 7.43 -2.26 27.84
CA LYS A 150 8.58 -1.59 28.47
C LYS A 150 9.74 -1.40 27.52
N LEU A 151 10.07 -2.41 26.69
CA LEU A 151 11.16 -2.35 25.73
C LEU A 151 10.84 -1.38 24.60
N LEU A 152 9.60 -1.37 24.10
CA LEU A 152 9.14 -0.40 23.08
C LEU A 152 9.19 1.03 23.60
N LYS A 153 8.73 1.27 24.82
CA LYS A 153 8.81 2.59 25.47
C LYS A 153 10.25 3.04 25.69
N THR A 154 11.13 2.11 26.08
CA THR A 154 12.56 2.38 26.28
C THR A 154 13.26 2.67 24.94
N ILE A 155 12.97 1.91 23.89
CA ILE A 155 13.51 2.16 22.54
C ILE A 155 12.97 3.49 21.98
N SER A 156 11.69 3.79 22.16
CA SER A 156 11.09 5.07 21.78
C SER A 156 11.72 6.24 22.53
N PHE A 157 11.99 6.09 23.82
CA PHE A 157 12.69 7.11 24.62
C PHE A 157 14.15 7.27 24.17
N LEU A 158 14.87 6.17 23.94
CA LEU A 158 16.24 6.19 23.45
C LEU A 158 16.36 6.73 22.03
N SER A 159 15.34 6.52 21.18
CA SER A 159 15.32 7.06 19.83
C SER A 159 15.33 8.59 19.78
N HIS A 160 14.86 9.26 20.85
CA HIS A 160 14.98 10.71 21.02
C HIS A 160 16.44 11.16 21.22
N PHE A 161 17.28 10.31 21.80
CA PHE A 161 18.68 10.61 22.06
C PHE A 161 19.63 10.05 20.97
N VAL A 162 19.25 8.95 20.33
CA VAL A 162 20.01 8.39 19.22
C VAL A 162 19.53 9.03 17.93
N LYS A 163 20.14 10.16 17.61
CA LYS A 163 19.96 10.83 16.31
C LYS A 163 20.35 9.86 15.19
N ARG A 164 19.38 9.18 14.60
CA ARG A 164 19.44 8.35 13.40
C ARG A 164 20.19 7.01 13.53
N MET A 165 19.47 5.96 13.72
CA MET A 165 19.80 4.72 13.03
C MET A 165 19.73 5.02 11.51
N LYS A 166 20.90 5.01 10.86
CA LYS A 166 20.97 5.09 9.39
C LYS A 166 20.35 3.81 8.84
N GLN A 167 19.07 3.83 8.53
CA GLN A 167 18.50 2.81 7.67
C GLN A 167 19.15 2.99 6.28
N LYS A 168 19.88 1.97 5.85
CA LYS A 168 20.42 1.89 4.49
C LYS A 168 19.29 1.54 3.53
N TRP A 169 18.41 2.49 3.24
CA TRP A 169 17.28 2.31 2.32
C TRP A 169 17.70 2.17 0.85
N GLN A 170 18.92 2.57 0.51
CA GLN A 170 19.38 2.68 -0.87
C GLN A 170 20.34 1.60 -1.34
N SER A 171 20.70 0.64 -0.48
CA SER A 171 21.70 -0.37 -0.84
C SER A 171 21.29 -1.79 -0.43
N ASP A 172 20.00 -2.02 -0.26
CA ASP A 172 19.54 -3.34 0.10
C ASP A 172 19.22 -4.13 -1.18
N ASP A 173 20.03 -5.15 -1.46
CA ASP A 173 19.84 -6.07 -2.57
C ASP A 173 18.43 -6.71 -2.58
N ARG A 174 17.71 -6.66 -1.45
CA ARG A 174 16.30 -7.06 -1.36
C ARG A 174 15.40 -6.24 -2.28
N TYR A 175 15.71 -4.99 -2.56
CA TYR A 175 14.99 -4.19 -3.55
C TYR A 175 15.22 -4.66 -4.99
N HIS A 176 16.37 -5.28 -5.26
CA HIS A 176 16.66 -5.85 -6.57
C HIS A 176 15.94 -7.17 -6.82
N MET A 177 15.71 -7.99 -5.79
CA MET A 177 15.03 -9.28 -5.96
C MET A 177 13.57 -9.14 -6.37
N HIS A 178 12.91 -8.03 -6.03
CA HIS A 178 11.51 -7.75 -6.40
C HIS A 178 11.37 -6.98 -7.72
N TYR A 179 12.48 -6.56 -8.33
CA TYR A 179 12.47 -5.84 -9.61
C TYR A 179 12.00 -6.73 -10.77
N GLU A 180 12.22 -8.03 -10.67
CA GLU A 180 11.80 -9.01 -11.69
C GLU A 180 10.27 -9.21 -11.69
N ASP A 181 9.63 -8.97 -10.56
CA ASP A 181 8.18 -9.08 -10.40
C ASP A 181 7.44 -7.75 -10.70
N ALA A 182 8.16 -6.64 -10.84
CA ALA A 182 7.57 -5.37 -11.23
C ALA A 182 7.20 -5.41 -12.73
N PRO A 183 5.99 -4.94 -13.11
CA PRO A 183 5.60 -4.87 -14.51
C PRO A 183 6.64 -4.09 -15.32
N ALA A 184 6.97 -4.57 -16.52
CA ALA A 184 7.84 -3.84 -17.43
C ALA A 184 7.19 -2.49 -17.80
N ASP A 185 7.99 -1.40 -17.91
CA ASP A 185 7.48 -0.20 -18.55
C ASP A 185 7.21 -0.56 -20.02
N ASP A 186 6.00 -0.30 -20.49
CA ASP A 186 5.75 -0.22 -21.92
C ASP A 186 6.49 1.04 -22.41
N GLU A 187 7.55 0.86 -23.20
CA GLU A 187 8.22 1.91 -23.95
C GLU A 187 7.31 2.43 -25.08
#